data_be4a0c19d3a2ce759d8b58db2698a1f0
#
_entry.id   be4a0c19d3a2ce759d8b58db2698a1f0
#
_cell.length_a   1.000
_cell.length_b   1.000
_cell.length_c   1.000
_cell.angle_alpha   90.00
_cell.angle_beta   90.00
_cell.angle_gamma   90.00
#
_symmetry.space_group_name_H-M   'P 1'
#
loop_
_entity.id
_entity.type
_entity.pdbx_description
1 polymer ?
#
loop_
_entity_poly.entity_id
_entity_poly.type
_entity_poly.pdbx_seq_one_letter_code
_entity_poly.pdbx_strand_id
1 'polypeptide(L)'
;DAKRYLDFLENGSREGLTSAELADALLVSQKVGYEDVWDLRNVGDALESGSKTIKNVEAPILPEGSSWERNVLNSFAGGKSNSVTYGGGTTLYRVGGKNGGFWSLDPPPATEYQWRVDTAIKQEFCNDASTLYKMTIPEGAKLSGLEGKVGSQGMGLYGGAHQVYIDYKAVPSDWIEIIPMQWK
;
A
#
# COMPACT_ATOMS: atom_id res chain seq x y z
N ASP A 1 6.10 18.57 -15.44
CA ASP A 1 5.25 19.73 -15.24
C ASP A 1 4.31 19.67 -14.02
N ALA A 2 4.49 18.67 -13.17
CA ALA A 2 3.75 18.53 -11.91
C ALA A 2 3.87 19.79 -11.01
N LYS A 3 5.05 20.43 -11.00
CA LYS A 3 5.30 21.66 -10.23
C LYS A 3 4.38 22.82 -10.63
N ARG A 4 4.13 23.01 -11.92
CA ARG A 4 3.22 24.05 -12.42
C ARG A 4 1.77 23.80 -12.02
N TYR A 5 1.35 22.53 -11.99
CA TYR A 5 0.04 22.13 -11.48
C TYR A 5 -0.12 22.42 -10.00
N LEU A 6 0.91 22.13 -9.22
CA LEU A 6 0.92 22.39 -7.78
C LEU A 6 0.94 23.88 -7.46
N ASP A 7 1.74 24.69 -8.18
CA ASP A 7 1.75 26.14 -8.04
C ASP A 7 0.38 26.77 -8.37
N PHE A 8 -0.35 26.19 -9.34
CA PHE A 8 -1.73 26.57 -9.61
C PHE A 8 -2.66 26.23 -8.45
N LEU A 9 -2.58 25.01 -7.92
CA LEU A 9 -3.46 24.54 -6.83
C LEU A 9 -3.22 25.31 -5.52
N GLU A 10 -1.95 25.64 -5.21
CA GLU A 10 -1.58 26.34 -3.98
C GLU A 10 -1.73 27.84 -4.05
N ASN A 11 -1.33 28.46 -5.15
CA ASN A 11 -1.16 29.90 -5.28
C ASN A 11 -2.04 30.53 -6.37
N GLY A 12 -2.81 29.72 -7.11
CA GLY A 12 -3.60 30.18 -8.25
C GLY A 12 -2.77 30.65 -9.44
N SER A 13 -1.48 30.34 -9.48
CA SER A 13 -0.59 30.73 -10.59
C SER A 13 -0.93 29.97 -11.86
N ARG A 14 -1.20 30.69 -12.94
CA ARG A 14 -1.50 30.14 -14.27
C ARG A 14 -0.30 30.14 -15.21
N GLU A 15 0.85 30.53 -14.72
CA GLU A 15 2.05 30.70 -15.51
C GLU A 15 2.55 29.37 -16.06
N GLY A 16 2.69 29.29 -17.38
CA GLY A 16 3.20 28.11 -18.07
C GLY A 16 2.20 26.96 -18.25
N LEU A 17 0.93 27.08 -17.83
CA LEU A 17 -0.12 26.11 -18.09
C LEU A 17 -0.87 26.40 -19.39
N THR A 18 -1.08 25.37 -20.20
CA THR A 18 -2.00 25.42 -21.34
C THR A 18 -3.45 25.41 -20.87
N SER A 19 -4.39 25.79 -21.74
CA SER A 19 -5.82 25.76 -21.42
C SER A 19 -6.33 24.36 -21.05
N ALA A 20 -5.77 23.31 -21.65
CA ALA A 20 -6.12 21.92 -21.35
C ALA A 20 -5.59 21.51 -19.96
N GLU A 21 -4.34 21.81 -19.68
CA GLU A 21 -3.72 21.55 -18.37
C GLU A 21 -4.43 22.33 -17.25
N LEU A 22 -4.87 23.54 -17.51
CA LEU A 22 -5.62 24.34 -16.55
C LEU A 22 -7.00 23.72 -16.25
N ALA A 23 -7.68 23.18 -17.28
CA ALA A 23 -8.95 22.48 -17.10
C ALA A 23 -8.77 21.21 -16.24
N ASP A 24 -7.71 20.42 -16.49
CA ASP A 24 -7.39 19.23 -15.72
C ASP A 24 -7.02 19.58 -14.27
N ALA A 25 -6.21 20.64 -14.06
CA ALA A 25 -5.86 21.12 -12.72
C ALA A 25 -7.09 21.57 -11.92
N LEU A 26 -8.04 22.26 -12.55
CA LEU A 26 -9.31 22.64 -11.94
C LEU A 26 -10.16 21.42 -11.56
N LEU A 27 -10.16 20.38 -12.39
CA LEU A 27 -10.88 19.13 -12.11
C LEU A 27 -10.29 18.38 -10.92
N VAL A 28 -8.97 18.37 -10.81
CA VAL A 28 -8.24 17.80 -9.68
C VAL A 28 -8.54 18.58 -8.41
N SER A 29 -8.49 19.92 -8.44
CA SER A 29 -8.75 20.77 -7.27
C SER A 29 -10.15 20.59 -6.68
N GLN A 30 -11.13 20.18 -7.49
CA GLN A 30 -12.49 19.91 -7.04
C GLN A 30 -12.65 18.54 -6.37
N LYS A 31 -11.72 17.60 -6.61
CA LYS A 31 -11.81 16.20 -6.13
C LYS A 31 -10.88 15.90 -4.97
N VAL A 32 -9.91 16.75 -4.70
CA VAL A 32 -8.82 16.49 -3.76
C VAL A 32 -8.89 17.49 -2.62
N GLY A 33 -8.92 17.02 -1.38
CA GLY A 33 -8.85 17.87 -0.19
C GLY A 33 -7.46 18.51 -0.01
N TYR A 34 -7.34 19.51 0.85
CA TYR A 34 -6.10 20.27 1.06
C TYR A 34 -4.93 19.40 1.55
N GLU A 35 -5.20 18.34 2.33
CA GLU A 35 -4.20 17.38 2.79
C GLU A 35 -3.66 16.53 1.64
N ASP A 36 -4.52 16.20 0.68
CA ASP A 36 -4.13 15.41 -0.50
C ASP A 36 -3.26 16.21 -1.48
N VAL A 37 -3.40 17.55 -1.52
CA VAL A 37 -2.54 18.43 -2.34
C VAL A 37 -1.11 18.44 -1.81
N TRP A 38 -0.93 18.42 -0.50
CA TRP A 38 0.39 18.33 0.13
C TRP A 38 1.09 16.99 -0.16
N ASP A 39 0.35 15.89 -0.14
CA ASP A 39 0.85 14.57 -0.53
C ASP A 39 1.22 14.51 -2.02
N LEU A 40 0.44 15.13 -2.90
CA LEU A 40 0.73 15.24 -4.33
C LEU A 40 2.01 16.04 -4.61
N ARG A 41 2.32 17.06 -3.80
CA ARG A 41 3.55 17.84 -3.93
C ARG A 41 4.79 16.98 -3.65
N ASN A 42 4.76 16.22 -2.56
CA ASN A 42 5.86 15.31 -2.22
C ASN A 42 6.09 14.24 -3.30
N VAL A 43 5.02 13.75 -3.92
CA VAL A 43 5.09 12.83 -5.07
C VAL A 43 5.64 13.52 -6.31
N GLY A 44 5.22 14.76 -6.58
CA GLY A 44 5.69 15.58 -7.70
C GLY A 44 7.19 15.85 -7.63
N ASP A 45 7.68 16.28 -6.47
CA ASP A 45 9.09 16.54 -6.24
C ASP A 45 9.95 15.27 -6.35
N ALA A 46 9.44 14.12 -5.89
CA ALA A 46 10.09 12.83 -6.03
C ALA A 46 10.16 12.35 -7.49
N LEU A 47 9.12 12.57 -8.28
CA LEU A 47 9.07 12.23 -9.70
C LEU A 47 10.02 13.09 -10.55
N GLU A 48 10.12 14.39 -10.25
CA GLU A 48 11.04 15.31 -10.94
C GLU A 48 12.53 15.01 -10.61
N SER A 49 12.82 14.57 -9.39
CA SER A 49 14.17 14.19 -8.97
C SER A 49 14.58 12.78 -9.39
N GLY A 50 13.64 11.96 -9.90
CA GLY A 50 13.85 10.54 -10.14
C GLY A 50 14.14 9.72 -8.88
N SER A 51 14.03 10.33 -7.69
CA SER A 51 14.23 9.69 -6.40
C SER A 51 12.90 9.42 -5.72
N LYS A 52 12.79 8.25 -5.09
CA LYS A 52 11.62 7.90 -4.27
C LYS A 52 11.68 8.60 -2.92
N THR A 53 10.52 8.85 -2.32
CA THR A 53 10.40 9.42 -0.97
C THR A 53 11.16 8.59 0.05
N ILE A 54 12.11 9.19 0.76
CA ILE A 54 12.85 8.57 1.85
C ILE A 54 12.15 8.88 3.16
N LYS A 55 11.53 7.87 3.76
CA LYS A 55 10.75 8.00 5.00
C LYS A 55 10.83 6.71 5.81
N ASN A 56 10.80 6.84 7.12
CA ASN A 56 10.57 5.69 8.00
C ASN A 56 9.07 5.56 8.28
N VAL A 57 8.55 4.38 8.02
CA VAL A 57 7.16 4.02 8.32
C VAL A 57 7.18 3.14 9.57
N GLU A 58 6.57 3.63 10.63
CA GLU A 58 6.49 2.93 11.91
C GLU A 58 5.45 1.81 11.88
N ALA A 59 5.60 0.83 12.78
CA ALA A 59 4.61 -0.22 12.95
C ALA A 59 3.26 0.37 13.43
N PRO A 60 2.14 -0.21 12.98
CA PRO A 60 0.83 0.25 13.40
C PRO A 60 0.64 0.06 14.91
N ILE A 61 0.10 1.08 15.58
CA ILE A 61 -0.26 1.02 17.00
C ILE A 61 -1.65 0.41 17.09
N LEU A 62 -1.73 -0.82 17.59
CA LEU A 62 -2.99 -1.51 17.83
C LEU A 62 -3.46 -1.18 19.26
N PRO A 63 -4.63 -0.52 19.46
CA PRO A 63 -5.13 -0.23 20.80
C PRO A 63 -5.43 -1.53 21.56
N GLU A 64 -4.80 -1.70 22.72
CA GLU A 64 -4.92 -2.90 23.54
C GLU A 64 -6.40 -3.23 23.87
N GLY A 65 -6.77 -4.50 23.71
CA GLY A 65 -8.13 -5.00 23.93
C GLY A 65 -9.17 -4.58 22.88
N SER A 66 -8.77 -3.85 21.85
CA SER A 66 -9.67 -3.43 20.77
C SER A 66 -10.08 -4.60 19.87
N SER A 67 -11.21 -4.45 19.15
CA SER A 67 -11.61 -5.38 18.11
C SER A 67 -10.62 -5.38 16.96
N TRP A 68 -9.99 -4.24 16.68
CA TRP A 68 -8.98 -4.12 15.64
C TRP A 68 -7.74 -4.94 15.97
N GLU A 69 -7.18 -4.79 17.18
CA GLU A 69 -6.06 -5.61 17.64
C GLU A 69 -6.38 -7.11 17.52
N ARG A 70 -7.55 -7.54 18.06
CA ARG A 70 -7.97 -8.95 17.97
C ARG A 70 -8.07 -9.46 16.55
N ASN A 71 -8.62 -8.66 15.63
CA ASN A 71 -8.76 -9.04 14.22
C ASN A 71 -7.39 -9.18 13.54
N VAL A 72 -6.47 -8.26 13.82
CA VAL A 72 -5.11 -8.32 13.29
C VAL A 72 -4.37 -9.54 13.83
N LEU A 73 -4.34 -9.74 15.16
CA LEU A 73 -3.64 -10.87 15.77
C LEU A 73 -4.24 -12.22 15.35
N ASN A 74 -5.56 -12.33 15.26
CA ASN A 74 -6.24 -13.55 14.82
C ASN A 74 -5.98 -13.92 13.35
N SER A 75 -5.50 -12.99 12.54
CA SER A 75 -5.07 -13.27 11.17
C SER A 75 -3.77 -14.07 11.10
N PHE A 76 -2.97 -14.05 12.16
CA PHE A 76 -1.74 -14.80 12.26
C PHE A 76 -1.97 -16.19 12.84
N ALA A 77 -1.19 -17.17 12.36
CA ALA A 77 -1.26 -18.55 12.83
C ALA A 77 -0.99 -18.62 14.35
N GLY A 78 -1.98 -19.15 15.08
CA GLY A 78 -1.94 -19.23 16.54
C GLY A 78 -1.93 -17.87 17.25
N GLY A 79 -2.35 -16.79 16.59
CA GLY A 79 -2.36 -15.43 17.13
C GLY A 79 -0.96 -14.86 17.37
N LYS A 80 0.07 -15.42 16.73
CA LYS A 80 1.48 -15.07 16.98
C LYS A 80 2.06 -14.23 15.84
N SER A 81 2.55 -13.06 16.18
CA SER A 81 3.31 -12.17 15.30
C SER A 81 4.57 -11.66 16.01
N ASN A 82 5.56 -11.25 15.23
CA ASN A 82 6.79 -10.62 15.72
C ASN A 82 6.90 -9.22 15.13
N SER A 83 7.49 -8.31 15.88
CA SER A 83 7.88 -7.01 15.33
C SER A 83 9.01 -7.19 14.33
N VAL A 84 8.92 -6.51 13.20
CA VAL A 84 9.90 -6.55 12.12
C VAL A 84 10.16 -5.16 11.59
N THR A 85 11.37 -4.93 11.07
CA THR A 85 11.72 -3.71 10.32
C THR A 85 12.47 -4.12 9.06
N TYR A 86 11.93 -3.75 7.91
CA TYR A 86 12.54 -3.96 6.61
C TYR A 86 13.30 -2.69 6.17
N GLY A 87 14.45 -2.91 5.55
CA GLY A 87 15.28 -1.85 4.97
C GLY A 87 15.10 -1.66 3.48
N GLY A 88 15.83 -0.72 2.92
CA GLY A 88 15.87 -0.45 1.49
C GLY A 88 16.17 -1.67 0.64
N GLY A 89 15.62 -1.74 -0.55
CA GLY A 89 15.68 -2.87 -1.47
C GLY A 89 14.67 -3.98 -1.20
N THR A 90 14.02 -4.01 -0.02
CA THR A 90 12.99 -5.01 0.29
C THR A 90 11.75 -4.76 -0.54
N THR A 91 11.20 -5.83 -1.12
CA THR A 91 9.95 -5.80 -1.88
C THR A 91 8.86 -6.58 -1.15
N LEU A 92 7.68 -5.98 -1.08
CA LEU A 92 6.47 -6.56 -0.51
C LEU A 92 5.36 -6.60 -1.56
N TYR A 93 4.49 -7.59 -1.46
CA TYR A 93 3.41 -7.85 -2.41
C TYR A 93 2.06 -7.91 -1.71
N ARG A 94 1.03 -7.39 -2.37
CA ARG A 94 -0.36 -7.49 -1.97
C ARG A 94 -1.26 -7.66 -3.19
N VAL A 95 -2.18 -8.61 -3.13
CA VAL A 95 -3.22 -8.78 -4.16
C VAL A 95 -4.56 -8.29 -3.60
N GLY A 96 -5.30 -7.56 -4.40
CA GLY A 96 -6.66 -7.10 -4.07
C GLY A 96 -6.82 -5.59 -4.07
N GLY A 97 -7.54 -5.06 -3.08
CA GLY A 97 -7.83 -3.64 -3.00
C GLY A 97 -6.64 -2.78 -2.55
N LYS A 98 -6.64 -1.51 -2.93
CA LYS A 98 -5.59 -0.54 -2.60
C LYS A 98 -5.39 -0.38 -1.09
N ASN A 99 -6.48 -0.38 -0.33
CA ASN A 99 -6.48 -0.06 1.08
C ASN A 99 -6.39 -1.35 1.90
N GLY A 100 -5.20 -1.72 2.35
CA GLY A 100 -5.04 -2.89 3.21
C GLY A 100 -3.67 -3.01 3.81
N GLY A 101 -3.64 -3.34 5.12
CA GLY A 101 -2.42 -3.45 5.90
C GLY A 101 -1.67 -4.77 5.75
N PHE A 102 -2.27 -5.80 5.13
CA PHE A 102 -1.65 -7.12 5.00
C PHE A 102 -0.89 -7.25 3.69
N TRP A 103 0.40 -7.52 3.80
CA TRP A 103 1.36 -7.67 2.71
C TRP A 103 2.18 -8.94 2.90
N SER A 104 2.96 -9.35 1.90
CA SER A 104 3.85 -10.52 1.95
C SER A 104 5.20 -10.23 1.32
N LEU A 105 6.26 -10.87 1.81
CA LEU A 105 7.56 -10.92 1.12
C LEU A 105 7.51 -11.83 -0.10
N ASP A 106 6.60 -12.80 -0.12
CA ASP A 106 6.48 -13.74 -1.21
C ASP A 106 5.58 -13.15 -2.32
N PRO A 107 5.99 -13.22 -3.59
CA PRO A 107 5.11 -12.89 -4.70
C PRO A 107 3.92 -13.85 -4.75
N PRO A 108 2.76 -13.44 -5.33
CA PRO A 108 1.62 -14.32 -5.43
C PRO A 108 1.96 -15.55 -6.28
N PRO A 109 1.37 -16.73 -5.97
CA PRO A 109 1.53 -17.94 -6.77
C PRO A 109 0.89 -17.80 -8.16
N ALA A 110 1.07 -18.80 -9.02
CA ALA A 110 0.60 -18.73 -10.40
C ALA A 110 -0.92 -18.71 -10.55
N THR A 111 -1.68 -19.25 -9.59
CA THR A 111 -3.14 -19.35 -9.65
C THR A 111 -3.83 -18.61 -8.52
N GLU A 112 -5.00 -18.03 -8.81
CA GLU A 112 -5.85 -17.40 -7.78
C GLU A 112 -6.27 -18.39 -6.69
N TYR A 113 -6.58 -19.62 -7.08
CA TYR A 113 -6.95 -20.66 -6.12
C TYR A 113 -5.86 -20.90 -5.07
N GLN A 114 -4.61 -21.10 -5.51
CA GLN A 114 -3.48 -21.32 -4.60
C GLN A 114 -3.25 -20.10 -3.71
N TRP A 115 -3.32 -18.89 -4.30
CA TRP A 115 -3.20 -17.66 -3.54
C TRP A 115 -4.25 -17.56 -2.42
N ARG A 116 -5.54 -17.85 -2.71
CA ARG A 116 -6.61 -17.83 -1.71
C ARG A 116 -6.41 -18.87 -0.61
N VAL A 117 -5.92 -20.06 -0.97
CA VAL A 117 -5.61 -21.11 0.00
C VAL A 117 -4.48 -20.69 0.94
N ASP A 118 -3.38 -20.18 0.39
CA ASP A 118 -2.17 -19.83 1.14
C ASP A 118 -2.34 -18.58 2.00
N THR A 119 -3.12 -17.61 1.52
CA THR A 119 -3.41 -16.36 2.24
C THR A 119 -4.71 -16.41 3.03
N ALA A 120 -5.42 -17.53 2.99
CA ALA A 120 -6.70 -17.76 3.66
C ALA A 120 -7.75 -16.66 3.39
N ILE A 121 -7.78 -16.10 2.15
CA ILE A 121 -8.71 -15.04 1.76
C ILE A 121 -10.00 -15.64 1.22
N LYS A 122 -11.07 -15.51 1.99
CA LYS A 122 -12.42 -15.92 1.60
C LYS A 122 -12.98 -15.03 0.50
N GLN A 123 -13.82 -15.61 -0.37
CA GLN A 123 -14.52 -14.84 -1.41
C GLN A 123 -15.46 -13.78 -0.81
N GLU A 124 -16.08 -14.09 0.33
CA GLU A 124 -16.94 -13.15 1.06
C GLU A 124 -16.26 -11.87 1.54
N PHE A 125 -14.92 -11.83 1.55
CA PHE A 125 -14.16 -10.61 1.83
C PHE A 125 -14.14 -9.63 0.65
N CYS A 126 -14.88 -9.92 -0.42
CA CYS A 126 -15.03 -9.07 -1.61
C CYS A 126 -13.70 -8.70 -2.28
N ASN A 127 -12.67 -9.53 -2.13
CA ASN A 127 -11.41 -9.35 -2.81
C ASN A 127 -11.49 -9.99 -4.20
N ASP A 128 -11.51 -9.18 -5.24
CA ASP A 128 -11.63 -9.61 -6.63
C ASP A 128 -10.34 -10.19 -7.22
N ALA A 129 -9.23 -10.10 -6.48
CA ALA A 129 -7.92 -10.61 -6.89
C ALA A 129 -7.42 -10.11 -8.26
N SER A 130 -7.89 -8.93 -8.71
CA SER A 130 -7.61 -8.39 -10.05
C SER A 130 -6.34 -7.55 -10.13
N THR A 131 -5.79 -7.13 -8.99
CA THR A 131 -4.69 -6.16 -8.94
C THR A 131 -3.59 -6.62 -7.99
N LEU A 132 -2.36 -6.56 -8.45
CA LEU A 132 -1.15 -6.73 -7.65
C LEU A 132 -0.57 -5.35 -7.31
N TYR A 133 -0.35 -5.12 -6.03
CA TYR A 133 0.43 -3.99 -5.51
C TYR A 133 1.81 -4.52 -5.12
N LYS A 134 2.84 -3.96 -5.74
CA LYS A 134 4.25 -4.28 -5.47
C LYS A 134 4.91 -3.07 -4.86
N MET A 135 5.28 -3.17 -3.60
CA MET A 135 5.96 -2.13 -2.84
C MET A 135 7.45 -2.42 -2.81
N THR A 136 8.28 -1.44 -3.17
CA THR A 136 9.73 -1.51 -2.98
C THR A 136 10.18 -0.38 -2.08
N ILE A 137 10.76 -0.74 -0.94
CA ILE A 137 11.30 0.22 0.03
C ILE A 137 12.57 0.84 -0.58
N PRO A 138 12.67 2.17 -0.75
CA PRO A 138 13.87 2.79 -1.31
C PRO A 138 15.04 2.73 -0.33
N GLU A 139 16.25 2.80 -0.85
CA GLU A 139 17.46 2.89 -0.03
C GLU A 139 17.40 4.08 0.93
N GLY A 140 17.78 3.85 2.17
CA GLY A 140 17.73 4.86 3.24
C GLY A 140 16.38 4.95 3.97
N ALA A 141 15.33 4.29 3.47
CA ALA A 141 14.03 4.20 4.14
C ALA A 141 13.88 2.90 4.93
N LYS A 142 12.93 2.89 5.86
CA LYS A 142 12.57 1.72 6.67
C LYS A 142 11.06 1.56 6.77
N LEU A 143 10.61 0.33 6.83
CA LEU A 143 9.21 -0.03 7.06
C LEU A 143 9.11 -1.03 8.20
N SER A 144 8.39 -0.67 9.25
CA SER A 144 8.16 -1.53 10.40
C SER A 144 6.72 -2.09 10.41
N GLY A 145 6.56 -3.29 10.96
CA GLY A 145 5.27 -3.96 11.02
C GLY A 145 5.26 -5.15 11.95
N LEU A 146 4.17 -5.92 11.88
CA LEU A 146 4.02 -7.19 12.59
C LEU A 146 4.04 -8.32 11.56
N GLU A 147 4.97 -9.26 11.68
CA GLU A 147 5.11 -10.37 10.73
C GLU A 147 4.78 -11.73 11.35
N GLY A 148 4.39 -12.66 10.53
CA GLY A 148 4.15 -14.04 10.89
C GLY A 148 3.62 -14.84 9.71
N LYS A 149 3.04 -15.99 10.00
CA LYS A 149 2.33 -16.79 9.00
C LYS A 149 0.84 -16.52 9.05
N VAL A 150 0.19 -16.57 7.90
CA VAL A 150 -1.28 -16.49 7.81
C VAL A 150 -1.91 -17.66 8.56
N GLY A 151 -2.91 -17.35 9.39
CA GLY A 151 -3.71 -18.33 10.08
C GLY A 151 -4.75 -18.99 9.16
N SER A 152 -5.12 -20.24 9.45
CA SER A 152 -6.21 -20.93 8.73
C SER A 152 -7.55 -20.26 8.99
N GLN A 153 -8.40 -20.17 7.95
CA GLN A 153 -9.77 -19.70 8.03
C GLN A 153 -10.80 -20.87 7.93
N GLY A 154 -10.31 -22.12 7.94
CA GLY A 154 -11.14 -23.29 7.72
C GLY A 154 -11.58 -23.48 6.27
N MET A 155 -12.42 -24.46 6.01
CA MET A 155 -13.03 -24.77 4.70
C MET A 155 -12.01 -24.90 3.55
N GLY A 156 -10.82 -25.47 3.83
CA GLY A 156 -9.74 -25.63 2.83
C GLY A 156 -8.84 -24.41 2.64
N LEU A 157 -9.08 -23.34 3.38
CA LEU A 157 -8.23 -22.16 3.38
C LEU A 157 -7.18 -22.33 4.49
N TYR A 158 -6.09 -23.00 4.15
CA TYR A 158 -5.10 -23.46 5.14
C TYR A 158 -4.22 -22.32 5.68
N GLY A 159 -4.01 -21.26 4.92
CA GLY A 159 -3.06 -20.22 5.28
C GLY A 159 -1.61 -20.70 5.12
N GLY A 160 -0.73 -20.19 5.96
CA GLY A 160 0.68 -20.59 6.00
C GLY A 160 1.62 -19.74 5.16
N ALA A 161 1.11 -18.87 4.28
CA ALA A 161 1.92 -17.88 3.58
C ALA A 161 2.55 -16.89 4.55
N HIS A 162 3.64 -16.25 4.14
CA HIS A 162 4.19 -15.11 4.88
C HIS A 162 3.20 -13.95 4.89
N GLN A 163 3.09 -13.28 6.04
CA GLN A 163 2.23 -12.11 6.20
C GLN A 163 2.92 -11.08 7.08
N VAL A 164 2.84 -9.83 6.66
CA VAL A 164 3.19 -8.68 7.49
C VAL A 164 2.02 -7.70 7.52
N TYR A 165 1.72 -7.17 8.70
CA TYR A 165 0.73 -6.11 8.89
C TYR A 165 1.43 -4.78 9.11
N ILE A 166 1.11 -3.79 8.28
CA ILE A 166 1.75 -2.46 8.25
C ILE A 166 0.71 -1.35 8.33
N ASP A 167 1.13 -0.15 8.70
CA ASP A 167 0.33 1.06 8.52
C ASP A 167 0.39 1.52 7.05
N TYR A 168 -0.48 0.96 6.22
CA TYR A 168 -0.51 1.25 4.78
C TYR A 168 -0.81 2.72 4.45
N LYS A 169 -1.46 3.46 5.36
CA LYS A 169 -1.76 4.88 5.18
C LYS A 169 -0.52 5.76 5.29
N ALA A 170 0.49 5.30 6.04
CA ALA A 170 1.75 5.99 6.21
C ALA A 170 2.75 5.69 5.09
N VAL A 171 2.47 4.68 4.24
CA VAL A 171 3.37 4.30 3.13
C VAL A 171 3.28 5.31 1.99
N PRO A 172 4.42 5.87 1.52
CA PRO A 172 4.44 6.73 0.36
C PRO A 172 3.96 6.01 -0.91
N SER A 173 3.11 6.65 -1.68
CA SER A 173 2.52 6.05 -2.89
C SER A 173 3.54 5.76 -3.99
N ASP A 174 4.65 6.51 -4.03
CA ASP A 174 5.74 6.30 -4.98
C ASP A 174 6.61 5.05 -4.70
N TRP A 175 6.39 4.38 -3.55
CA TRP A 175 6.95 3.06 -3.29
C TRP A 175 6.19 1.95 -4.00
N ILE A 176 4.94 2.19 -4.44
CA ILE A 176 3.99 1.18 -4.87
C ILE A 176 3.81 1.23 -6.38
N GLU A 177 4.08 0.10 -7.02
CA GLU A 177 3.73 -0.20 -8.41
C GLU A 177 2.41 -0.97 -8.46
N ILE A 178 1.51 -0.59 -9.35
CA ILE A 178 0.20 -1.20 -9.52
C ILE A 178 0.19 -2.00 -10.81
N ILE A 179 -0.05 -3.31 -10.71
CA ILE A 179 0.06 -4.25 -11.82
C ILE A 179 -1.26 -5.03 -11.94
N PRO A 180 -1.90 -5.07 -13.12
CA PRO A 180 -3.04 -5.96 -13.34
C PRO A 180 -2.63 -7.42 -13.15
N MET A 181 -3.41 -8.18 -12.37
CA MET A 181 -3.17 -9.61 -12.18
C MET A 181 -3.57 -10.40 -13.41
N GLN A 182 -2.73 -11.36 -13.77
CA GLN A 182 -3.00 -12.34 -14.81
C GLN A 182 -2.77 -13.73 -14.22
N TRP A 183 -3.84 -14.31 -13.70
CA TRP A 183 -3.81 -15.68 -13.20
C TRP A 183 -3.70 -16.68 -14.35
N LYS A 184 -3.00 -17.78 -14.10
CA LYS A 184 -2.89 -18.91 -15.05
C LYS A 184 -4.03 -19.89 -14.88
#